data_f9610140168099d4eeb353ee08858010
#
_entry.id   f9610140168099d4eeb353ee08858010
#
_cell.length_a   1.000
_cell.length_b   1.000
_cell.length_c   1.000
_cell.angle_alpha   90.00
_cell.angle_beta   90.00
_cell.angle_gamma   90.00
#
_symmetry.space_group_name_H-M   'P 1'
#
loop_
_entity.id
_entity.type
_entity.pdbx_description
1 polymer ?
#
loop_
_entity_poly.entity_id
_entity_poly.type
_entity_poly.pdbx_seq_one_letter_code
_entity_poly.pdbx_strand_id
1 'polypeptide(L)'
;NNLSDDPSSRQEEIGYYGHKASLQAGLTPTEIIKYWKKYYNSDAITSDLIKFWDLPNYTVDNCSEGQRKRIALARLSLMKRNIWVLDEPTTNLDAVGKEKFWELHTLHLKSGGLSIVATHEPAQFERNKVIILARHRDNELKC
;
A
#
# COMPACT_ATOMS: atom_id res chain seq x y z
N ASN A 1 12.59 -4.43 22.88
CA ASN A 1 12.82 -3.09 22.37
C ASN A 1 11.56 -2.31 22.63
N ASN A 2 11.60 -1.44 23.63
CA ASN A 2 10.50 -0.53 23.94
C ASN A 2 10.40 0.46 22.78
N LEU A 3 9.21 0.51 22.15
CA LEU A 3 8.82 1.63 21.30
C LEU A 3 9.00 2.87 22.15
N SER A 4 9.79 3.83 21.68
CA SER A 4 10.00 5.09 22.39
C SER A 4 8.63 5.74 22.62
N ASP A 5 8.40 6.27 23.80
CA ASP A 5 7.10 6.90 24.18
C ASP A 5 6.85 8.24 23.45
N ASP A 6 7.73 8.62 22.52
CA ASP A 6 7.57 9.82 21.70
C ASP A 6 6.59 9.56 20.55
N PRO A 7 5.44 10.27 20.51
CA PRO A 7 4.45 10.13 19.42
C PRO A 7 5.02 10.41 18.02
N SER A 8 6.03 11.25 17.90
CA SER A 8 6.65 11.59 16.60
C SER A 8 7.44 10.43 16.04
N SER A 9 8.15 9.67 16.87
CA SER A 9 8.90 8.48 16.45
C SER A 9 7.99 7.34 15.98
N ARG A 10 6.79 7.21 16.55
CA ARG A 10 5.80 6.21 16.13
C ARG A 10 5.22 6.49 14.74
N GLN A 11 5.05 7.77 14.38
CA GLN A 11 4.59 8.15 13.04
C GLN A 11 5.62 7.81 11.97
N GLU A 12 6.91 7.79 12.32
CA GLU A 12 7.98 7.41 11.40
C GLU A 12 8.07 5.91 11.14
N GLU A 13 7.51 5.07 12.02
CA GLU A 13 7.53 3.61 11.88
C GLU A 13 6.33 3.05 11.10
N ILE A 14 5.23 3.81 10.99
CA ILE A 14 3.98 3.34 10.39
C ILE A 14 3.81 3.92 8.99
N GLY A 15 3.65 3.04 8.01
CA GLY A 15 3.22 3.37 6.66
C GLY A 15 1.73 3.07 6.49
N TYR A 16 0.92 4.10 6.23
CA TYR A 16 -0.50 3.93 5.98
C TYR A 16 -0.82 4.01 4.48
N TYR A 17 -1.65 3.08 4.02
CA TYR A 17 -2.24 3.08 2.70
C TYR A 17 -3.76 2.96 2.81
N GLY A 18 -4.47 4.05 2.51
CA GLY A 18 -5.94 4.10 2.56
C GLY A 18 -6.60 3.73 1.24
N HIS A 19 -7.90 3.46 1.30
CA HIS A 19 -8.73 3.05 0.16
C HIS A 19 -8.69 4.05 -1.00
N LYS A 20 -8.58 5.34 -0.74
CA LYS A 20 -8.50 6.39 -1.75
C LYS A 20 -7.09 6.96 -1.82
N ALA A 21 -6.37 6.65 -2.88
CA ALA A 21 -5.11 7.31 -3.20
C ALA A 21 -5.39 8.48 -4.15
N SER A 22 -5.19 9.70 -3.65
CA SER A 22 -5.21 10.88 -4.50
C SER A 22 -3.88 11.00 -5.24
N LEU A 23 -3.93 10.92 -6.55
CA LEU A 23 -2.80 11.20 -7.44
C LEU A 23 -2.99 12.59 -8.04
N GLN A 24 -1.90 13.34 -8.13
CA GLN A 24 -1.96 14.68 -8.71
C GLN A 24 -2.18 14.61 -10.21
N ALA A 25 -3.23 15.26 -10.71
CA ALA A 25 -3.54 15.37 -12.11
C ALA A 25 -2.40 16.05 -12.90
N GLY A 26 -2.28 15.70 -14.18
CA GLY A 26 -1.28 16.28 -15.07
C GLY A 26 0.14 15.75 -14.93
N LEU A 27 0.43 14.95 -13.90
CA LEU A 27 1.75 14.33 -13.71
C LEU A 27 1.81 12.93 -14.30
N THR A 28 3.00 12.54 -14.73
CA THR A 28 3.31 11.16 -15.09
C THR A 28 3.68 10.33 -13.85
N PRO A 29 3.56 9.00 -13.87
CA PRO A 29 4.03 8.14 -12.78
C PRO A 29 5.50 8.39 -12.39
N THR A 30 6.35 8.65 -13.38
CA THR A 30 7.76 8.95 -13.14
C THR A 30 7.95 10.22 -12.31
N GLU A 31 7.20 11.28 -12.58
CA GLU A 31 7.25 12.53 -11.83
C GLU A 31 6.74 12.34 -10.40
N ILE A 32 5.64 11.60 -10.25
CA ILE A 32 5.06 11.28 -8.94
C ILE A 32 6.05 10.47 -8.09
N ILE A 33 6.68 9.44 -8.66
CA ILE A 33 7.66 8.62 -7.95
C ILE A 33 8.89 9.44 -7.56
N LYS A 34 9.39 10.30 -8.44
CA LYS A 34 10.50 11.20 -8.13
C LYS A 34 10.17 12.13 -6.97
N TYR A 35 8.96 12.69 -6.95
CA TYR A 35 8.48 13.51 -5.84
C TYR A 35 8.44 12.72 -4.53
N TRP A 36 7.80 11.54 -4.50
CA TRP A 36 7.74 10.72 -3.30
C TRP A 36 9.11 10.21 -2.86
N LYS A 37 9.99 9.86 -3.81
CA LYS A 37 11.36 9.49 -3.50
C LYS A 37 12.08 10.58 -2.71
N LYS A 38 11.94 11.84 -3.13
CA LYS A 38 12.49 12.99 -2.42
C LYS A 38 11.84 13.16 -1.04
N TYR A 39 10.51 13.04 -0.99
CA TYR A 39 9.75 13.20 0.26
C TYR A 39 10.13 12.15 1.32
N TYR A 40 10.28 10.89 0.93
CA TYR A 40 10.65 9.79 1.83
C TYR A 40 12.17 9.61 2.00
N ASN A 41 13.00 10.44 1.40
CA ASN A 41 14.45 10.30 1.36
C ASN A 41 14.87 8.86 0.98
N SER A 42 14.24 8.34 -0.07
CA SER A 42 14.46 6.98 -0.56
C SER A 42 15.59 6.94 -1.59
N ASP A 43 16.44 5.94 -1.49
CA ASP A 43 17.51 5.64 -2.45
C ASP A 43 17.07 4.72 -3.60
N ALA A 44 15.80 4.30 -3.62
CA ALA A 44 15.25 3.44 -4.66
C ALA A 44 15.47 4.03 -6.07
N ILE A 45 15.73 3.17 -7.03
CA ILE A 45 15.92 3.57 -8.43
C ILE A 45 14.56 3.72 -9.10
N THR A 46 14.27 4.92 -9.60
CA THR A 46 12.96 5.26 -10.19
C THR A 46 12.58 4.33 -11.34
N SER A 47 13.53 4.03 -12.25
CA SER A 47 13.30 3.14 -13.39
C SER A 47 12.92 1.72 -12.96
N ASP A 48 13.49 1.23 -11.87
CA ASP A 48 13.21 -0.11 -11.36
C ASP A 48 11.79 -0.19 -10.79
N LEU A 49 11.33 0.86 -10.11
CA LEU A 49 9.95 0.94 -9.63
C LEU A 49 8.94 1.05 -10.76
N ILE A 50 9.23 1.84 -11.80
CA ILE A 50 8.41 1.94 -13.00
C ILE A 50 8.26 0.56 -13.64
N LYS A 51 9.35 -0.15 -13.80
CA LYS A 51 9.38 -1.49 -14.37
C LYS A 51 8.68 -2.52 -13.48
N PHE A 52 8.97 -2.52 -12.19
CA PHE A 52 8.36 -3.46 -11.24
C PHE A 52 6.84 -3.35 -11.23
N TRP A 53 6.30 -2.13 -11.13
CA TRP A 53 4.86 -1.88 -11.09
C TRP A 53 4.21 -1.84 -12.49
N ASP A 54 4.99 -1.98 -13.56
CA ASP A 54 4.52 -1.85 -14.95
C ASP A 54 3.72 -0.58 -15.15
N LEU A 55 4.36 0.57 -14.84
CA LEU A 55 3.70 1.87 -14.87
C LEU A 55 3.82 2.52 -16.25
N PRO A 56 2.75 3.20 -16.71
CA PRO A 56 2.76 3.86 -18.01
C PRO A 56 3.65 5.12 -18.03
N ASN A 57 3.95 5.61 -19.22
CA ASN A 57 4.74 6.83 -19.43
C ASN A 57 3.91 8.08 -19.79
N TYR A 58 2.59 7.99 -19.65
CA TYR A 58 1.66 9.10 -19.85
C TYR A 58 1.07 9.58 -18.53
N THR A 59 0.36 10.71 -18.55
CA THR A 59 -0.19 11.34 -17.34
C THR A 59 -1.25 10.47 -16.67
N VAL A 60 -1.38 10.62 -15.35
CA VAL A 60 -2.35 9.84 -14.54
C VAL A 60 -3.80 10.06 -14.98
N ASP A 61 -4.09 11.19 -15.64
CA ASP A 61 -5.43 11.48 -16.16
C ASP A 61 -5.88 10.47 -17.21
N ASN A 62 -4.94 9.92 -17.95
CA ASN A 62 -5.15 8.92 -18.99
C ASN A 62 -4.99 7.48 -18.49
N CYS A 63 -4.67 7.29 -17.20
CA CYS A 63 -4.51 5.96 -16.62
C CYS A 63 -5.86 5.30 -16.33
N SER A 64 -5.92 3.97 -16.51
CA SER A 64 -7.00 3.15 -15.99
C SER A 64 -7.02 3.17 -14.45
N GLU A 65 -8.12 2.74 -13.84
CA GLU A 65 -8.22 2.67 -12.38
C GLU A 65 -7.16 1.72 -11.80
N GLY A 66 -6.95 0.56 -12.41
CA GLY A 66 -5.91 -0.40 -12.01
C GLY A 66 -4.51 0.19 -12.10
N GLN A 67 -4.20 0.94 -13.16
CA GLN A 67 -2.92 1.64 -13.30
C GLN A 67 -2.75 2.72 -12.22
N ARG A 68 -3.77 3.53 -11.96
CA ARG A 68 -3.74 4.53 -10.87
C ARG A 68 -3.50 3.86 -9.52
N LYS A 69 -4.13 2.73 -9.26
CA LYS A 69 -3.94 1.96 -8.04
C LYS A 69 -2.51 1.43 -7.93
N ARG A 70 -1.91 0.91 -9.01
CA ARG A 70 -0.51 0.48 -9.04
C ARG A 70 0.46 1.64 -8.75
N ILE A 71 0.22 2.81 -9.32
CA ILE A 71 1.02 4.02 -9.03
C ILE A 71 0.94 4.34 -7.53
N ALA A 72 -0.26 4.34 -6.97
CA ALA A 72 -0.45 4.63 -5.54
C ALA A 72 0.24 3.60 -4.63
N LEU A 73 0.21 2.33 -4.98
CA LEU A 73 0.90 1.26 -4.24
C LEU A 73 2.42 1.32 -4.37
N ALA A 74 2.96 1.86 -5.47
CA ALA A 74 4.40 2.06 -5.62
C ALA A 74 4.98 2.94 -4.51
N ARG A 75 4.17 3.77 -3.87
CA ARG A 75 4.56 4.55 -2.69
C ARG A 75 5.04 3.68 -1.53
N LEU A 76 4.45 2.49 -1.35
CA LEU A 76 4.88 1.53 -0.31
C LEU A 76 6.34 1.10 -0.48
N SER A 77 6.80 0.98 -1.73
CA SER A 77 8.20 0.63 -2.03
C SER A 77 9.19 1.74 -1.62
N LEU A 78 8.71 2.96 -1.46
CA LEU A 78 9.51 4.14 -1.11
C LEU A 78 9.50 4.43 0.38
N MET A 79 8.43 4.03 1.06
CA MET A 79 8.29 4.23 2.50
C MET A 79 9.10 3.16 3.24
N LYS A 80 10.24 3.51 3.79
CA LYS A 80 11.05 2.64 4.66
C LYS A 80 10.38 2.53 6.04
N ARG A 81 9.20 1.89 6.11
CA ARG A 81 8.40 1.74 7.33
C ARG A 81 8.34 0.29 7.74
N ASN A 82 8.55 0.02 9.03
CA ASN A 82 8.52 -1.34 9.57
C ASN A 82 7.11 -1.89 9.70
N ILE A 83 6.11 -1.03 9.88
CA ILE A 83 4.72 -1.43 10.07
C ILE A 83 3.88 -0.83 8.94
N TRP A 84 3.16 -1.67 8.21
CA TRP A 84 2.20 -1.25 7.21
C TRP A 84 0.78 -1.42 7.72
N VAL A 85 -0.05 -0.40 7.54
CA VAL A 85 -1.50 -0.44 7.76
C VAL A 85 -2.17 -0.21 6.42
N LEU A 86 -2.79 -1.25 5.89
CA LEU A 86 -3.30 -1.30 4.52
C LEU A 86 -4.82 -1.52 4.54
N ASP A 87 -5.55 -0.58 3.95
CA ASP A 87 -7.01 -0.65 3.84
C ASP A 87 -7.39 -0.97 2.39
N GLU A 88 -7.95 -2.18 2.18
CA GLU A 88 -8.36 -2.70 0.87
C GLU A 88 -7.30 -2.52 -0.24
N PRO A 89 -6.05 -2.97 -0.02
CA PRO A 89 -4.95 -2.67 -0.94
C PRO A 89 -5.12 -3.32 -2.32
N THR A 90 -5.84 -4.42 -2.42
CA THR A 90 -6.02 -5.19 -3.68
C THR A 90 -7.32 -4.87 -4.41
N THR A 91 -8.24 -4.14 -3.78
CA THR A 91 -9.50 -3.74 -4.41
C THR A 91 -9.25 -2.89 -5.65
N ASN A 92 -9.93 -3.20 -6.75
CA ASN A 92 -9.80 -2.53 -8.06
C ASN A 92 -8.40 -2.63 -8.69
N LEU A 93 -7.55 -3.53 -8.21
CA LEU A 93 -6.32 -3.90 -8.90
C LEU A 93 -6.62 -4.90 -10.02
N ASP A 94 -5.91 -4.71 -11.13
CA ASP A 94 -5.80 -5.73 -12.17
C ASP A 94 -4.94 -6.93 -11.69
N ALA A 95 -4.93 -8.01 -12.46
CA ALA A 95 -4.20 -9.23 -12.10
C ALA A 95 -2.70 -8.96 -11.89
N VAL A 96 -2.09 -8.15 -12.76
CA VAL A 96 -0.68 -7.75 -12.66
C VAL A 96 -0.42 -6.98 -11.37
N GLY A 97 -1.29 -6.02 -11.05
CA GLY A 97 -1.16 -5.23 -9.81
C GLY A 97 -1.29 -6.08 -8.56
N LYS A 98 -2.20 -7.06 -8.54
CA LYS A 98 -2.36 -8.00 -7.40
C LYS A 98 -1.10 -8.84 -7.19
N GLU A 99 -0.55 -9.41 -8.27
CA GLU A 99 0.69 -10.17 -8.21
C GLU A 99 1.85 -9.33 -7.64
N LYS A 100 2.04 -8.12 -8.15
CA LYS A 100 3.08 -7.20 -7.69
C LYS A 100 2.90 -6.77 -6.26
N PHE A 101 1.67 -6.52 -5.82
CA PHE A 101 1.37 -6.21 -4.43
C PHE A 101 1.78 -7.36 -3.49
N TRP A 102 1.40 -8.59 -3.81
CA TRP A 102 1.73 -9.74 -2.96
C TRP A 102 3.23 -10.05 -2.96
N GLU A 103 3.92 -9.85 -4.08
CA GLU A 103 5.38 -9.96 -4.15
C GLU A 103 6.04 -8.95 -3.20
N LEU A 104 5.67 -7.66 -3.29
CA LEU A 104 6.19 -6.61 -2.42
C LEU A 104 5.85 -6.85 -0.94
N HIS A 105 4.63 -7.25 -0.65
CA HIS A 105 4.19 -7.56 0.71
C HIS A 105 4.98 -8.72 1.32
N THR A 106 5.23 -9.77 0.54
CA THR A 106 6.05 -10.91 0.95
C THR A 106 7.49 -10.48 1.25
N LEU A 107 8.07 -9.63 0.42
CA LEU A 107 9.40 -9.07 0.66
C LEU A 107 9.46 -8.24 1.95
N HIS A 108 8.43 -7.42 2.20
CA HIS A 108 8.32 -6.64 3.43
C HIS A 108 8.31 -7.53 4.67
N LEU A 109 7.48 -8.57 4.69
CA LEU A 109 7.42 -9.51 5.81
C LEU A 109 8.74 -10.29 6.00
N LYS A 110 9.38 -10.72 4.91
CA LYS A 110 10.69 -11.42 4.96
C LYS A 110 11.81 -10.55 5.49
N SER A 111 11.73 -9.23 5.29
CA SER A 111 12.70 -8.28 5.85
C SER A 111 12.45 -7.93 7.33
N GLY A 112 11.51 -8.59 7.99
CA GLY A 112 11.16 -8.36 9.40
C GLY A 112 10.06 -7.32 9.60
N GLY A 113 9.40 -6.85 8.54
CA GLY A 113 8.28 -5.94 8.62
C GLY A 113 7.01 -6.61 9.15
N LEU A 114 6.08 -5.78 9.60
CA LEU A 114 4.74 -6.17 10.03
C LEU A 114 3.71 -5.51 9.13
N SER A 115 2.57 -6.16 8.91
CA SER A 115 1.45 -5.51 8.23
C SER A 115 0.10 -5.87 8.87
N ILE A 116 -0.78 -4.88 8.91
CA ILE A 116 -2.19 -5.02 9.24
C ILE A 116 -2.95 -4.74 7.95
N VAL A 117 -3.68 -5.73 7.44
CA VAL A 117 -4.41 -5.63 6.19
C VAL A 117 -5.89 -5.80 6.47
N ALA A 118 -6.69 -4.77 6.20
CA ALA A 118 -8.14 -4.87 6.17
C ALA A 118 -8.57 -5.18 4.73
N THR A 119 -9.24 -6.31 4.51
CA THR A 119 -9.71 -6.72 3.19
C THR A 119 -10.93 -7.65 3.30
N HIS A 120 -11.81 -7.60 2.30
CA HIS A 120 -12.89 -8.58 2.13
C HIS A 120 -12.53 -9.68 1.12
N GLU A 121 -11.40 -9.55 0.42
CA GLU A 121 -10.89 -10.60 -0.47
C GLU A 121 -10.26 -11.73 0.35
N PRO A 122 -10.43 -13.02 -0.07
CA PRO A 122 -9.73 -14.12 0.58
C PRO A 122 -8.22 -13.90 0.46
N ALA A 123 -7.58 -13.75 1.59
CA ALA A 123 -6.16 -13.48 1.62
C ALA A 123 -5.36 -14.75 1.33
N GLN A 124 -4.40 -14.66 0.42
CA GLN A 124 -3.39 -15.70 0.19
C GLN A 124 -2.28 -15.62 1.26
N PHE A 125 -2.68 -15.63 2.53
CA PHE A 125 -1.73 -15.51 3.63
C PHE A 125 -1.25 -16.90 4.07
N GLU A 126 -0.15 -17.35 3.55
CA GLU A 126 0.60 -18.45 4.15
C GLU A 126 1.30 -17.94 5.43
N ARG A 127 0.90 -18.42 6.61
CA ARG A 127 1.48 -18.17 7.94
C ARG A 127 1.03 -16.92 8.70
N ASN A 128 -0.12 -16.36 8.46
CA ASN A 128 -0.56 -15.16 9.18
C ASN A 128 -1.69 -15.44 10.17
N LYS A 129 -1.72 -14.66 11.25
CA LYS A 129 -2.86 -14.65 12.15
C LYS A 129 -3.98 -13.85 11.48
N VAL A 130 -5.00 -14.55 10.98
CA VAL A 130 -6.20 -13.94 10.40
C VAL A 130 -7.21 -13.69 11.51
N ILE A 131 -7.69 -12.46 11.64
CA ILE A 131 -8.81 -12.09 12.51
C ILE A 131 -9.98 -11.74 11.62
N ILE A 132 -11.04 -12.54 11.68
CA ILE A 132 -12.28 -12.28 10.93
C ILE A 132 -13.18 -11.40 11.82
N LEU A 133 -13.43 -10.17 11.37
CA LEU A 133 -14.39 -9.29 11.98
C LEU A 133 -15.76 -9.52 11.35
N ALA A 134 -16.64 -10.24 12.03
CA ALA A 134 -18.04 -10.34 11.63
C ALA A 134 -18.76 -9.05 12.03
N ARG A 135 -19.59 -8.47 11.14
CA ARG A 135 -20.54 -7.44 11.52
C ARG A 135 -21.49 -8.03 12.57
N HIS A 136 -21.48 -7.48 13.77
CA HIS A 136 -22.58 -7.69 14.71
C HIS A 136 -23.81 -7.03 14.08
N ARG A 137 -24.75 -7.84 13.59
CA ARG A 137 -26.09 -7.34 13.30
C ARG A 137 -26.69 -7.08 14.68
N ASP A 138 -26.86 -5.82 15.03
CA ASP A 138 -27.71 -5.44 16.13
C ASP A 138 -29.08 -6.06 15.83
N ASN A 139 -29.42 -7.10 16.58
CA ASN A 139 -30.79 -7.59 16.61
C ASN A 139 -31.62 -6.42 17.13
N GLU A 140 -32.45 -5.88 16.23
CA GLU A 140 -33.50 -4.94 16.60
C GLU A 140 -34.22 -5.50 17.84
N LEU A 141 -34.08 -4.78 18.94
CA LEU A 141 -34.96 -4.90 20.06
C LEU A 141 -36.35 -4.53 19.54
N LYS A 142 -37.12 -5.53 19.16
CA LYS A 142 -38.56 -5.37 19.01
C LYS A 142 -39.14 -5.22 20.42
N CYS A 143 -39.45 -3.99 20.77
CA CYS A 143 -40.44 -3.72 21.79
C CYS A 143 -41.85 -4.01 21.26
#